data_d502ed8fa9f6d336f15bda2a63f0755c
#
_entry.id   d502ed8fa9f6d336f15bda2a63f0755c
#
_cell.length_a   1.000
_cell.length_b   1.000
_cell.length_c   1.000
_cell.angle_alpha   90.00
_cell.angle_beta   90.00
_cell.angle_gamma   90.00
#
_symmetry.space_group_name_H-M   'P 1'
#
loop_
_entity.id
_entity.type
_entity.pdbx_description
1 polymer ?
#
loop_
_entity_poly.entity_id
_entity_poly.type
_entity_poly.pdbx_seq_one_letter_code
_entity_poly.pdbx_strand_id
1 'polypeptide(L)'
;MAKIQLMAFLSLDGCLLERQSLSALQDSADKYGITRIRKKAVRHLEEPVSFVSLSRWKEEGDGIALVEASPDTLPFVDSLLRFWMVDEMVIYLSPRLQGGIRLFGDALAPSVWKLIGSRHFDTGVCRL
;
A
#
# COMPACT_ATOMS: atom_id res chain seq x y z
N MET A 1 -5.29 1.45 19.27
CA MET A 1 -5.19 0.17 18.60
C MET A 1 -4.23 0.26 17.42
N ALA A 2 -3.29 -0.65 17.31
CA ALA A 2 -2.29 -0.59 16.25
C ALA A 2 -2.77 -1.29 14.98
N LYS A 3 -2.45 -0.71 13.82
CA LYS A 3 -2.83 -1.25 12.50
C LYS A 3 -1.63 -1.25 11.58
N ILE A 4 -1.61 -2.20 10.65
CA ILE A 4 -0.66 -2.20 9.53
C ILE A 4 -1.43 -1.78 8.29
N GLN A 5 -1.00 -0.67 7.68
CA GLN A 5 -1.60 -0.11 6.49
C GLN A 5 -0.64 -0.27 5.31
N LEU A 6 -1.15 -0.80 4.21
CA LEU A 6 -0.42 -0.92 2.95
C LEU A 6 -0.86 0.19 2.01
N MET A 7 0.09 0.95 1.47
CA MET A 7 -0.17 1.92 0.42
C MET A 7 0.50 1.46 -0.86
N ALA A 8 -0.25 1.47 -1.96
CA ALA A 8 0.25 1.00 -3.24
C ALA A 8 -0.20 1.92 -4.38
N PHE A 9 0.64 2.02 -5.41
CA PHE A 9 0.38 2.80 -6.61
C PHE A 9 0.37 1.83 -7.79
N LEU A 10 -0.80 1.59 -8.37
CA LEU A 10 -1.01 0.54 -9.35
C LEU A 10 -1.60 1.07 -10.66
N SER A 11 -1.31 0.35 -11.75
CA SER A 11 -2.04 0.48 -13.00
C SER A 11 -3.37 -0.31 -12.92
N LEU A 12 -4.24 -0.16 -13.90
CA LEU A 12 -5.52 -0.88 -13.91
C LEU A 12 -5.36 -2.39 -13.93
N ASP A 13 -4.26 -2.90 -14.49
CA ASP A 13 -3.95 -4.32 -14.51
C ASP A 13 -3.26 -4.83 -13.24
N GLY A 14 -3.21 -4.01 -12.20
CA GLY A 14 -2.69 -4.41 -10.88
C GLY A 14 -1.18 -4.43 -10.77
N CYS A 15 -0.47 -3.79 -11.69
CA CYS A 15 0.98 -3.73 -11.68
C CYS A 15 1.49 -2.48 -10.98
N LEU A 16 2.64 -2.58 -10.30
CA LEU A 16 3.29 -1.43 -9.69
C LEU A 16 3.62 -0.40 -10.78
N LEU A 17 3.34 0.88 -10.51
CA LEU A 17 3.59 1.93 -11.48
C LEU A 17 5.07 2.06 -11.81
N GLU A 18 5.36 2.35 -13.08
CA GLU A 18 6.69 2.68 -13.53
C GLU A 18 7.21 3.93 -12.83
N ARG A 19 8.53 4.05 -12.75
CA ARG A 19 9.20 5.17 -12.10
C ARG A 19 8.66 6.52 -12.56
N GLN A 20 8.46 6.69 -13.87
CA GLN A 20 8.00 7.95 -14.46
C GLN A 20 6.59 8.30 -13.99
N SER A 21 5.67 7.35 -14.03
CA SER A 21 4.29 7.55 -13.58
C SER A 21 4.21 7.76 -12.08
N LEU A 22 5.04 7.03 -11.33
CA LEU A 22 5.13 7.16 -9.88
C LEU A 22 5.66 8.54 -9.48
N SER A 23 6.68 9.05 -10.18
CA SER A 23 7.23 10.38 -9.91
C SER A 23 6.19 11.47 -10.08
N ALA A 24 5.32 11.36 -11.09
CA ALA A 24 4.25 12.33 -11.30
C ALA A 24 3.29 12.39 -10.11
N LEU A 25 2.97 11.24 -9.50
CA LEU A 25 2.14 11.20 -8.30
C LEU A 25 2.89 11.75 -7.08
N GLN A 26 4.16 11.43 -6.94
CA GLN A 26 4.97 11.90 -5.82
C GLN A 26 5.17 13.42 -5.85
N ASP A 27 5.32 14.00 -7.03
CA ASP A 27 5.46 15.45 -7.21
C ASP A 27 4.20 16.20 -6.78
N SER A 28 3.05 15.54 -6.78
CA SER A 28 1.77 16.11 -6.35
C SER A 28 1.23 15.39 -5.10
N ALA A 29 2.12 14.96 -4.21
CA ALA A 29 1.75 14.15 -3.04
C ALA A 29 0.68 14.81 -2.17
N ASP A 30 0.72 16.13 -2.00
CA ASP A 30 -0.28 16.85 -1.21
C ASP A 30 -1.66 16.79 -1.87
N LYS A 31 -1.72 16.94 -3.19
CA LYS A 31 -2.97 16.89 -3.96
C LYS A 31 -3.66 15.53 -3.83
N TYR A 32 -2.89 14.45 -3.85
CA TYR A 32 -3.42 13.09 -3.78
C TYR A 32 -3.63 12.59 -2.36
N GLY A 33 -3.24 13.36 -1.35
CA GLY A 33 -3.37 12.97 0.05
C GLY A 33 -2.28 12.02 0.52
N ILE A 34 -1.26 11.79 -0.28
CA ILE A 34 -0.15 10.89 0.05
C ILE A 34 0.63 11.41 1.26
N THR A 35 0.91 12.70 1.30
CA THR A 35 1.64 13.32 2.40
C THR A 35 0.89 13.14 3.73
N ARG A 36 -0.43 13.30 3.72
CA ARG A 36 -1.27 13.09 4.90
C ARG A 36 -1.17 11.66 5.41
N ILE A 37 -1.25 10.69 4.51
CA ILE A 37 -1.16 9.26 4.87
C ILE A 37 0.19 8.98 5.52
N ARG A 38 1.27 9.48 4.95
CA ARG A 38 2.62 9.30 5.49
C ARG A 38 2.80 9.94 6.86
N LYS A 39 2.22 11.13 7.06
CA LYS A 39 2.31 11.84 8.33
C LYS A 39 1.48 11.20 9.45
N LYS A 40 0.38 10.56 9.12
CA LYS A 40 -0.45 9.84 10.10
C LYS A 40 0.24 8.60 10.64
N ALA A 41 1.14 8.01 9.88
CA ALA A 41 1.83 6.80 10.31
C ALA A 41 2.82 7.11 11.43
N VAL A 42 2.75 6.36 12.50
CA VAL A 42 3.70 6.47 13.62
C VAL A 42 4.96 5.64 13.37
N ARG A 43 4.90 4.74 12.41
CA ARG A 43 6.00 3.85 12.04
C ARG A 43 5.98 3.59 10.54
N HIS A 44 7.15 3.60 9.91
CA HIS A 44 7.30 3.28 8.48
C HIS A 44 8.09 1.99 8.35
N LEU A 45 7.48 0.99 7.70
CA LEU A 45 8.11 -0.32 7.50
C LEU A 45 8.84 -0.32 6.15
N GLU A 46 10.05 0.21 6.14
CA GLU A 46 10.87 0.31 4.92
C GLU A 46 11.73 -0.93 4.70
N GLU A 47 11.99 -1.69 5.76
CA GLU A 47 12.76 -2.92 5.72
C GLU A 47 12.01 -4.06 6.37
N PRO A 48 12.30 -5.32 5.99
CA PRO A 48 11.63 -6.47 6.61
C PRO A 48 11.83 -6.51 8.12
N VAL A 49 10.75 -6.80 8.83
CA VAL A 49 10.73 -6.92 10.29
C VAL A 49 10.18 -8.31 10.62
N SER A 50 10.65 -8.92 11.72
CA SER A 50 10.13 -10.22 12.11
C SER A 50 8.65 -10.14 12.47
N PHE A 51 7.89 -11.18 12.13
CA PHE A 51 6.45 -11.21 12.41
C PHE A 51 6.16 -11.28 13.90
N VAL A 52 7.05 -11.88 14.68
CA VAL A 52 6.92 -11.92 16.14
C VAL A 52 7.00 -10.51 16.71
N SER A 53 7.98 -9.73 16.28
CA SER A 53 8.14 -8.32 16.68
C SER A 53 6.94 -7.49 16.26
N LEU A 54 6.47 -7.69 15.03
CA LEU A 54 5.36 -6.94 14.46
C LEU A 54 4.04 -7.28 15.16
N SER A 55 3.80 -8.56 15.45
CA SER A 55 2.61 -8.99 16.19
C SER A 55 2.58 -8.41 17.58
N ARG A 56 3.72 -8.37 18.26
CA ARG A 56 3.83 -7.75 19.57
C ARG A 56 3.52 -6.26 19.51
N TRP A 57 4.04 -5.58 18.51
CA TRP A 57 3.74 -4.16 18.31
C TRP A 57 2.25 -3.93 18.09
N LYS A 58 1.58 -4.79 17.32
CA LYS A 58 0.13 -4.68 17.08
C LYS A 58 -0.68 -4.84 18.37
N GLU A 59 -0.25 -5.72 19.26
CA GLU A 59 -0.94 -5.96 20.53
C GLU A 59 -0.69 -4.84 21.54
N GLU A 60 0.53 -4.36 21.65
CA GLU A 60 0.97 -3.43 22.69
C GLU A 60 1.01 -1.97 22.23
N GLY A 61 1.13 -1.74 20.94
CA GLY A 61 1.29 -0.42 20.38
C GLY A 61 -0.01 0.27 20.03
N ASP A 62 0.12 1.47 19.48
CA ASP A 62 -0.99 2.27 18.99
C ASP A 62 -0.58 2.99 17.71
N GLY A 63 -1.58 3.36 16.89
CA GLY A 63 -1.36 4.08 15.66
C GLY A 63 -1.18 3.18 14.45
N ILE A 64 -0.62 3.74 13.39
CA ILE A 64 -0.50 3.11 12.08
C ILE A 64 0.96 2.84 11.74
N ALA A 65 1.28 1.60 11.37
CA ALA A 65 2.53 1.27 10.72
C ALA A 65 2.25 1.20 9.21
N LEU A 66 2.91 2.06 8.45
CA LEU A 66 2.72 2.16 7.01
C LEU A 66 3.80 1.38 6.26
N VAL A 67 3.39 0.54 5.34
CA VAL A 67 4.28 -0.07 4.35
C VAL A 67 3.86 0.38 2.97
N GLU A 68 4.83 0.86 2.17
CA GLU A 68 4.58 1.29 0.80
C GLU A 68 5.08 0.21 -0.15
N ALA A 69 4.22 -0.24 -1.05
CA ALA A 69 4.59 -1.26 -2.03
C ALA A 69 5.55 -0.71 -3.07
N SER A 70 6.65 -1.40 -3.27
CA SER A 70 7.65 -1.09 -4.30
C SER A 70 8.33 -2.39 -4.71
N PRO A 71 9.09 -2.41 -5.81
CA PRO A 71 9.86 -3.61 -6.15
C PRO A 71 10.76 -4.09 -5.02
N ASP A 72 11.33 -3.16 -4.24
CA ASP A 72 12.22 -3.51 -3.14
C ASP A 72 11.49 -4.09 -1.93
N THR A 73 10.28 -3.60 -1.64
CA THR A 73 9.49 -4.06 -0.49
C THR A 73 8.55 -5.21 -0.83
N LEU A 74 8.40 -5.55 -2.10
CA LEU A 74 7.41 -6.52 -2.56
C LEU A 74 7.49 -7.88 -1.85
N PRO A 75 8.67 -8.49 -1.64
CA PRO A 75 8.73 -9.77 -0.90
C PRO A 75 8.17 -9.66 0.51
N PHE A 76 8.44 -8.58 1.20
CA PHE A 76 7.93 -8.34 2.54
C PHE A 76 6.42 -8.08 2.53
N VAL A 77 5.93 -7.26 1.58
CA VAL A 77 4.51 -6.98 1.39
C VAL A 77 3.75 -8.28 1.09
N ASP A 78 4.28 -9.11 0.20
CA ASP A 78 3.69 -10.39 -0.13
C ASP A 78 3.54 -11.27 1.12
N SER A 79 4.58 -11.34 1.94
CA SER A 79 4.56 -12.09 3.20
C SER A 79 3.51 -11.53 4.18
N LEU A 80 3.41 -10.22 4.31
CA LEU A 80 2.41 -9.59 5.17
C LEU A 80 0.99 -9.95 4.73
N LEU A 81 0.74 -9.93 3.42
CA LEU A 81 -0.58 -10.29 2.88
C LEU A 81 -0.89 -11.77 3.08
N ARG A 82 0.08 -12.64 2.85
CA ARG A 82 -0.09 -14.09 3.00
C ARG A 82 -0.43 -14.50 4.42
N PHE A 83 0.13 -13.81 5.42
CA PHE A 83 -0.07 -14.13 6.83
C PHE A 83 -1.09 -13.22 7.51
N TRP A 84 -1.92 -12.53 6.72
CA TRP A 84 -3.05 -11.72 7.21
C TRP A 84 -2.63 -10.61 8.18
N MET A 85 -1.44 -10.06 7.96
CA MET A 85 -0.89 -8.99 8.82
C MET A 85 -1.37 -7.61 8.42
N VAL A 86 -1.88 -7.43 7.21
CA VAL A 86 -2.33 -6.12 6.71
C VAL A 86 -3.78 -5.88 7.13
N ASP A 87 -4.02 -4.77 7.82
CA ASP A 87 -5.35 -4.40 8.31
C ASP A 87 -6.11 -3.48 7.36
N GLU A 88 -5.40 -2.59 6.68
CA GLU A 88 -5.98 -1.64 5.74
C GLU A 88 -5.11 -1.52 4.50
N MET A 89 -5.75 -1.23 3.37
CA MET A 89 -5.05 -0.91 2.13
C MET A 89 -5.52 0.43 1.60
N VAL A 90 -4.58 1.24 1.12
CA VAL A 90 -4.85 2.46 0.36
C VAL A 90 -4.23 2.26 -1.02
N ILE A 91 -5.06 2.21 -2.04
CA ILE A 91 -4.62 1.92 -3.40
C ILE A 91 -4.93 3.09 -4.31
N TYR A 92 -3.88 3.60 -4.96
CA TYR A 92 -4.00 4.59 -6.02
C TYR A 92 -3.96 3.87 -7.36
N LEU A 93 -5.04 3.98 -8.13
CA LEU A 93 -5.12 3.39 -9.46
C LEU A 93 -4.93 4.47 -10.51
N SER A 94 -3.92 4.29 -11.36
CA SER A 94 -3.70 5.12 -12.53
C SER A 94 -4.46 4.52 -13.71
N PRO A 95 -5.10 5.35 -14.56
CA PRO A 95 -5.94 4.84 -15.65
C PRO A 95 -5.10 4.39 -16.85
N ARG A 96 -4.30 3.36 -16.65
CA ARG A 96 -3.44 2.79 -17.70
C ARG A 96 -3.25 1.29 -17.52
N LEU A 97 -2.95 0.63 -18.61
CA LEU A 97 -2.54 -0.77 -18.63
C LEU A 97 -1.07 -0.78 -19.05
N GLN A 98 -0.19 -1.25 -18.22
CA GLN A 98 1.24 -1.18 -18.52
C GLN A 98 1.97 -2.53 -18.44
N GLY A 99 1.40 -3.53 -17.77
CA GLY A 99 2.12 -4.77 -17.48
C GLY A 99 3.22 -4.55 -16.44
N GLY A 100 4.06 -5.53 -16.25
CA GLY A 100 5.20 -5.47 -15.34
C GLY A 100 4.98 -6.24 -14.05
N ILE A 101 5.46 -5.69 -12.92
CA ILE A 101 5.43 -6.38 -11.64
C ILE A 101 4.06 -6.23 -10.99
N ARG A 102 3.38 -7.36 -10.78
CA ARG A 102 2.06 -7.38 -10.14
C ARG A 102 2.19 -7.34 -8.62
N LEU A 103 1.37 -6.53 -7.98
CA LEU A 103 1.33 -6.48 -6.52
C LEU A 103 0.71 -7.75 -5.94
N PHE A 104 -0.44 -8.16 -6.48
CA PHE A 104 -1.15 -9.33 -5.97
C PHE A 104 -0.80 -10.54 -6.83
N GLY A 105 0.10 -11.38 -6.31
CA GLY A 105 0.56 -12.56 -7.02
C GLY A 105 -0.41 -13.74 -6.90
N ASP A 106 -0.18 -14.76 -7.72
CA ASP A 106 -1.03 -15.96 -7.76
C ASP A 106 -0.95 -16.80 -6.48
N ALA A 107 0.11 -16.60 -5.68
CA ALA A 107 0.31 -17.34 -4.43
C ALA A 107 -0.59 -16.84 -3.29
N LEU A 108 -1.24 -15.69 -3.45
CA LEU A 108 -2.13 -15.13 -2.42
C LEU A 108 -3.48 -15.84 -2.47
N ALA A 109 -3.98 -16.23 -1.29
CA ALA A 109 -5.31 -16.82 -1.18
C ALA A 109 -6.39 -15.77 -1.45
N PRO A 110 -7.52 -16.14 -2.06
CA PRO A 110 -8.63 -15.22 -2.23
C PRO A 110 -9.12 -14.67 -0.90
N SER A 111 -9.41 -13.37 -0.87
CA SER A 111 -9.94 -12.71 0.32
C SER A 111 -10.91 -11.61 -0.10
N VAL A 112 -11.78 -11.22 0.82
CA VAL A 112 -12.75 -10.16 0.57
C VAL A 112 -12.41 -8.96 1.46
N TRP A 113 -12.34 -7.80 0.84
CA TRP A 113 -12.00 -6.55 1.51
C TRP A 113 -13.19 -5.59 1.40
N LYS A 114 -13.47 -4.88 2.49
CA LYS A 114 -14.56 -3.91 2.52
C LYS A 114 -14.04 -2.55 2.04
N LEU A 115 -14.69 -2.00 1.02
CA LEU A 115 -14.38 -0.64 0.58
C LEU A 115 -14.96 0.36 1.57
N ILE A 116 -14.10 1.14 2.23
CA ILE A 116 -14.53 2.13 3.23
C ILE A 116 -14.48 3.55 2.69
N GLY A 117 -13.92 3.77 1.53
CA GLY A 117 -13.90 5.09 0.89
C GLY A 117 -13.24 5.05 -0.47
N SER A 118 -13.55 6.06 -1.27
CA SER A 118 -12.90 6.24 -2.57
C SER A 118 -12.89 7.72 -2.91
N ARG A 119 -11.94 8.10 -3.76
CA ARG A 119 -11.83 9.48 -4.24
C ARG A 119 -11.31 9.50 -5.67
N HIS A 120 -11.91 10.34 -6.49
CA HIS A 120 -11.50 10.58 -7.87
C HIS A 120 -10.71 11.89 -7.97
N PHE A 121 -9.72 11.91 -8.84
CA PHE A 121 -8.91 13.10 -9.11
C PHE A 121 -9.05 13.50 -10.58
N ASP A 122 -8.82 14.77 -10.86
CA ASP A 122 -8.97 15.35 -12.20
C ASP A 122 -8.11 14.65 -13.26
N THR A 123 -6.99 14.08 -12.83
CA THR A 123 -6.05 13.36 -13.70
C THR A 123 -6.53 11.96 -14.08
N GLY A 124 -7.68 11.52 -13.58
CA GLY A 124 -8.17 10.17 -13.79
C GLY A 124 -7.69 9.16 -12.77
N VAL A 125 -6.80 9.53 -11.88
CA VAL A 125 -6.35 8.67 -10.79
C VAL A 125 -7.49 8.47 -9.79
N CYS A 126 -7.62 7.26 -9.26
CA CYS A 126 -8.61 6.92 -8.25
C CYS A 126 -7.90 6.38 -7.02
N ARG A 127 -8.34 6.80 -5.85
CA ARG A 127 -7.86 6.25 -4.57
C ARG A 127 -8.96 5.41 -3.93
N LEU A 128 -8.62 4.21 -3.57
CA LEU A 128 -9.53 3.28 -2.90
C LEU A 128 -9.14 3.04 -1.44
#